data_21f497c9eb9a3a9c8b0c5e5840f339d7
#
_entry.id   21f497c9eb9a3a9c8b0c5e5840f339d7
#
_cell.length_a   1.000
_cell.length_b   1.000
_cell.length_c   1.000
_cell.angle_alpha   90.00
_cell.angle_beta   90.00
_cell.angle_gamma   90.00
#
_symmetry.space_group_name_H-M   'P 1'
#
loop_
_entity.id
_entity.type
_entity.pdbx_description
1 polymer ?
#
loop_
_entity_poly.entity_id
_entity_poly.type
_entity_poly.pdbx_seq_one_letter_code
_entity_poly.pdbx_strand_id
1 'polypeptide(L)'
;MIIPFSAALEENLALMPEDEAEKYCKENDVISALPKIIKTGFAAIHLIYFFTAGEDEVKAWQIRRGSKAPQAAGAIHTDFERGFICAEVMAFDELKEAGTVAVVKSSGKYRQVSV
;
A
#
# COMPACT_ATOMS: atom_id res chain seq x y z
N MET A 1 -20.54 -9.68 -1.34
CA MET A 1 -20.58 -8.44 -0.52
C MET A 1 -21.17 -7.31 -1.33
N ILE A 2 -22.03 -6.53 -0.74
CA ILE A 2 -22.65 -5.34 -1.40
C ILE A 2 -22.11 -4.10 -0.69
N ILE A 3 -21.64 -3.12 -1.46
CA ILE A 3 -21.20 -1.83 -0.96
C ILE A 3 -22.10 -0.76 -1.57
N PRO A 4 -23.06 -0.21 -0.82
CA PRO A 4 -23.85 0.91 -1.29
C PRO A 4 -23.01 2.17 -1.41
N PHE A 5 -23.22 2.96 -2.44
CA PHE A 5 -22.57 4.25 -2.64
C PHE A 5 -23.47 5.22 -3.40
N SER A 6 -23.20 6.50 -3.31
CA SER A 6 -23.86 7.54 -4.09
C SER A 6 -22.88 8.08 -5.13
N ALA A 7 -23.17 7.85 -6.41
CA ALA A 7 -22.34 8.36 -7.50
C ALA A 7 -22.25 9.90 -7.48
N ALA A 8 -23.35 10.58 -7.19
CA ALA A 8 -23.38 12.05 -7.09
C ALA A 8 -22.50 12.57 -5.94
N LEU A 9 -22.50 11.89 -4.79
CA LEU A 9 -21.61 12.25 -3.66
C LEU A 9 -20.15 12.08 -4.04
N GLU A 10 -19.79 10.92 -4.61
CA GLU A 10 -18.40 10.62 -4.98
C GLU A 10 -17.89 11.56 -6.08
N GLU A 11 -18.73 11.92 -7.05
CA GLU A 11 -18.40 12.89 -8.08
C GLU A 11 -18.13 14.27 -7.47
N ASN A 12 -18.98 14.74 -6.56
CA ASN A 12 -18.78 16.02 -5.88
C ASN A 12 -17.48 16.03 -5.05
N LEU A 13 -17.21 14.97 -4.30
CA LEU A 13 -15.99 14.85 -3.50
C LEU A 13 -14.74 14.81 -4.36
N ALA A 14 -14.79 14.17 -5.53
CA ALA A 14 -13.66 14.10 -6.46
C ALA A 14 -13.29 15.44 -7.09
N LEU A 15 -14.22 16.38 -7.14
CA LEU A 15 -14.01 17.72 -7.67
C LEU A 15 -13.47 18.72 -6.62
N MET A 16 -13.47 18.34 -5.34
CA MET A 16 -13.02 19.19 -4.24
C MET A 16 -11.56 18.89 -3.88
N PRO A 17 -10.81 19.90 -3.41
CA PRO A 17 -9.57 19.65 -2.68
C PRO A 17 -9.79 18.74 -1.46
N GLU A 18 -8.77 17.99 -1.05
CA GLU A 18 -8.90 16.97 -0.01
C GLU A 18 -9.41 17.51 1.33
N ASP A 19 -8.91 18.67 1.74
CA ASP A 19 -9.33 19.39 2.95
C ASP A 19 -10.79 19.86 2.91
N GLU A 20 -11.26 20.35 1.76
CA GLU A 20 -12.66 20.72 1.54
C GLU A 20 -13.57 19.50 1.51
N ALA A 21 -13.15 18.39 0.89
CA ALA A 21 -13.90 17.15 0.85
C ALA A 21 -14.09 16.55 2.27
N GLU A 22 -13.03 16.57 3.10
CA GLU A 22 -13.13 16.13 4.49
C GLU A 22 -14.11 17.00 5.31
N LYS A 23 -14.04 18.31 5.13
CA LYS A 23 -14.94 19.25 5.80
C LYS A 23 -16.39 19.02 5.38
N TYR A 24 -16.63 18.88 4.06
CA TYR A 24 -17.95 18.58 3.52
C TYR A 24 -18.54 17.29 4.10
N CYS A 25 -17.74 16.23 4.17
CA CYS A 25 -18.16 14.96 4.77
C CYS A 25 -18.56 15.11 6.22
N LYS A 26 -17.79 15.86 7.02
CA LYS A 26 -18.09 16.12 8.44
C LYS A 26 -19.36 16.96 8.64
N GLU A 27 -19.54 18.01 7.84
CA GLU A 27 -20.70 18.91 7.94
C GLU A 27 -22.01 18.24 7.51
N ASN A 28 -21.97 17.30 6.58
CA ASN A 28 -23.15 16.61 6.07
C ASN A 28 -23.36 15.21 6.66
N ASP A 29 -22.52 14.79 7.60
CA ASP A 29 -22.53 13.45 8.21
C ASP A 29 -22.55 12.32 7.16
N VAL A 30 -21.68 12.46 6.16
CA VAL A 30 -21.51 11.48 5.09
C VAL A 30 -20.07 10.98 5.03
N ILE A 31 -19.89 9.78 4.50
CA ILE A 31 -18.60 9.14 4.33
C ILE A 31 -18.46 8.68 2.88
N SER A 32 -17.34 9.01 2.25
CA SER A 32 -17.01 8.46 0.94
C SER A 32 -16.89 6.93 0.99
N ALA A 33 -17.56 6.27 0.08
CA ALA A 33 -17.47 4.81 -0.08
C ALA A 33 -16.24 4.39 -0.92
N LEU A 34 -15.61 5.31 -1.63
CA LEU A 34 -14.51 5.02 -2.56
C LEU A 34 -13.33 4.28 -1.92
N PRO A 35 -12.80 4.68 -0.75
CA PRO A 35 -11.72 3.94 -0.10
C PRO A 35 -12.11 2.48 0.23
N LYS A 36 -13.35 2.26 0.66
CA LYS A 36 -13.87 0.91 0.94
C LYS A 36 -14.02 0.09 -0.33
N ILE A 37 -14.51 0.69 -1.41
CA ILE A 37 -14.64 0.03 -2.72
C ILE A 37 -13.27 -0.41 -3.22
N ILE A 38 -12.26 0.47 -3.17
CA ILE A 38 -10.90 0.17 -3.60
C ILE A 38 -10.33 -0.99 -2.78
N LYS A 39 -10.35 -0.90 -1.46
CA LYS A 39 -9.81 -1.95 -0.57
C LYS A 39 -10.49 -3.30 -0.79
N THR A 40 -11.81 -3.30 -0.92
CA THR A 40 -12.59 -4.52 -1.14
C THR A 40 -12.31 -5.11 -2.52
N GLY A 41 -12.20 -4.28 -3.56
CA GLY A 41 -11.83 -4.70 -4.91
C GLY A 41 -10.45 -5.35 -4.96
N PHE A 42 -9.45 -4.73 -4.36
CA PHE A 42 -8.10 -5.30 -4.27
C PHE A 42 -8.07 -6.62 -3.50
N ALA A 43 -8.79 -6.71 -2.38
CA ALA A 43 -8.90 -7.96 -1.63
C ALA A 43 -9.59 -9.07 -2.44
N ALA A 44 -10.64 -8.74 -3.21
CA ALA A 44 -11.38 -9.70 -4.03
C ALA A 44 -10.53 -10.32 -5.15
N ILE A 45 -9.59 -9.60 -5.71
CA ILE A 45 -8.64 -10.10 -6.73
C ILE A 45 -7.30 -10.52 -6.13
N HIS A 46 -7.24 -10.68 -4.81
CA HIS A 46 -6.07 -11.15 -4.06
C HIS A 46 -4.80 -10.31 -4.25
N LEU A 47 -4.94 -9.00 -4.42
CA LEU A 47 -3.82 -8.07 -4.44
C LEU A 47 -3.40 -7.69 -3.02
N ILE A 48 -2.09 -7.56 -2.84
CA ILE A 48 -1.46 -7.02 -1.64
C ILE A 48 -0.44 -5.96 -2.05
N TYR A 49 -0.05 -5.14 -1.08
CA TYR A 49 0.96 -4.11 -1.28
C TYR A 49 2.25 -4.48 -0.58
N PHE A 50 3.35 -4.03 -1.15
CA PHE A 50 4.61 -3.88 -0.43
C PHE A 50 5.21 -2.50 -0.77
N PHE A 51 6.14 -2.05 0.07
CA PHE A 51 6.78 -0.75 -0.11
C PHE A 51 8.28 -0.96 -0.34
N THR A 52 8.84 -0.15 -1.22
CA THR A 52 10.28 0.06 -1.26
C THR A 52 10.60 1.34 -0.50
N ALA A 53 11.57 1.26 0.43
CA ALA A 53 12.03 2.40 1.21
C ALA A 53 13.48 2.71 0.81
N GLY A 54 13.69 3.78 0.10
CA GLY A 54 14.98 4.37 -0.21
C GLY A 54 15.24 5.63 0.64
N GLU A 55 16.41 6.22 0.51
CA GLU A 55 16.74 7.48 1.18
C GLU A 55 15.88 8.64 0.67
N ASP A 56 15.59 8.65 -0.64
CA ASP A 56 14.89 9.74 -1.31
C ASP A 56 13.40 9.47 -1.54
N GLU A 57 12.99 8.21 -1.58
CA GLU A 57 11.63 7.83 -1.98
C GLU A 57 11.13 6.59 -1.25
N VAL A 58 9.84 6.64 -0.85
CA VAL A 58 9.06 5.46 -0.46
C VAL A 58 7.97 5.25 -1.49
N LYS A 59 7.91 4.06 -2.09
CA LYS A 59 6.95 3.75 -3.14
C LYS A 59 6.19 2.47 -2.86
N ALA A 60 4.87 2.50 -3.11
CA ALA A 60 4.00 1.34 -2.99
C ALA A 60 3.96 0.54 -4.29
N TRP A 61 3.98 -0.77 -4.18
CA TRP A 61 3.89 -1.71 -5.28
C TRP A 61 2.81 -2.73 -5.03
N GLN A 62 2.16 -3.20 -6.07
CA GLN A 62 1.07 -4.16 -6.01
C GLN A 62 1.53 -5.51 -6.55
N ILE A 63 1.22 -6.57 -5.81
CA ILE A 63 1.46 -7.96 -6.23
C ILE A 63 0.28 -8.83 -5.82
N ARG A 64 0.17 -10.00 -6.42
CA ARG A 64 -0.80 -11.00 -5.98
C ARG A 64 -0.32 -11.67 -4.70
N ARG A 65 -1.25 -11.95 -3.81
CA ARG A 65 -0.96 -12.75 -2.61
C ARG A 65 -0.38 -14.10 -3.01
N GLY A 66 0.66 -14.53 -2.33
CA GLY A 66 1.36 -15.77 -2.65
C GLY A 66 2.43 -15.64 -3.73
N SER A 67 2.67 -14.45 -4.28
CA SER A 67 3.82 -14.20 -5.17
C SER A 67 5.13 -14.49 -4.45
N LYS A 68 6.05 -15.13 -5.16
CA LYS A 68 7.42 -15.35 -4.65
C LYS A 68 8.23 -14.06 -4.72
N ALA A 69 9.30 -13.98 -3.93
CA ALA A 69 10.15 -12.79 -3.84
C ALA A 69 10.72 -12.32 -5.20
N PRO A 70 11.21 -13.17 -6.11
CA PRO A 70 11.62 -12.74 -7.44
C PRO A 70 10.50 -12.11 -8.25
N GLN A 71 9.29 -12.66 -8.18
CA GLN A 71 8.11 -12.11 -8.86
C GLN A 71 7.71 -10.74 -8.31
N ALA A 72 7.81 -10.57 -6.98
CA ALA A 72 7.58 -9.27 -6.33
C ALA A 72 8.61 -8.23 -6.80
N ALA A 73 9.88 -8.61 -6.89
CA ALA A 73 10.93 -7.75 -7.44
C ALA A 73 10.67 -7.40 -8.91
N GLY A 74 10.11 -8.32 -9.67
CA GLY A 74 9.70 -8.12 -11.06
C GLY A 74 8.61 -7.05 -11.25
N ALA A 75 7.78 -6.81 -10.24
CA ALA A 75 6.82 -5.71 -10.25
C ALA A 75 7.49 -4.33 -10.27
N ILE A 76 8.70 -4.22 -9.75
CA ILE A 76 9.52 -3.00 -9.79
C ILE A 76 10.16 -2.87 -11.18
N HIS A 77 10.88 -3.90 -11.60
CA HIS A 77 11.52 -3.98 -12.91
C HIS A 77 11.85 -5.43 -13.27
N THR A 78 11.72 -5.78 -14.54
CA THR A 78 11.97 -7.15 -15.03
C THR A 78 13.38 -7.65 -14.75
N ASP A 79 14.38 -6.77 -14.75
CA ASP A 79 15.77 -7.12 -14.43
C ASP A 79 15.94 -7.56 -12.97
N PHE A 80 15.13 -7.04 -12.06
CA PHE A 80 15.14 -7.45 -10.65
C PHE A 80 14.57 -8.85 -10.46
N GLU A 81 13.66 -9.28 -11.30
CA GLU A 81 13.18 -10.67 -11.27
C GLU A 81 14.28 -11.64 -11.74
N ARG A 82 14.93 -11.34 -12.84
CA ARG A 82 15.99 -12.18 -13.43
C ARG A 82 17.25 -12.23 -12.58
N GLY A 83 17.65 -11.10 -12.03
CA GLY A 83 18.85 -10.93 -11.21
C GLY A 83 18.63 -11.06 -9.71
N PHE A 84 17.45 -11.52 -9.28
CA PHE A 84 17.11 -11.59 -7.84
C PHE A 84 18.04 -12.56 -7.11
N ILE A 85 18.64 -12.10 -6.03
CA ILE A 85 19.47 -12.90 -5.12
C ILE A 85 18.80 -12.96 -3.75
N CYS A 86 18.60 -11.81 -3.13
CA CYS A 86 17.92 -11.68 -1.85
C CYS A 86 17.28 -10.30 -1.70
N ALA A 87 16.35 -10.19 -0.75
CA ALA A 87 15.78 -8.92 -0.33
C ALA A 87 15.79 -8.81 1.20
N GLU A 88 16.06 -7.63 1.71
CA GLU A 88 15.86 -7.30 3.12
C GLU A 88 14.41 -6.85 3.31
N VAL A 89 13.67 -7.49 4.19
CA VAL A 89 12.24 -7.26 4.42
C VAL A 89 11.98 -6.91 5.87
N MET A 90 11.16 -5.90 6.09
CA MET A 90 10.70 -5.45 7.40
C MET A 90 9.18 -5.40 7.40
N ALA A 91 8.55 -5.68 8.54
CA ALA A 91 7.13 -5.46 8.69
C ALA A 91 6.81 -3.96 8.69
N PHE A 92 5.72 -3.58 8.03
CA PHE A 92 5.30 -2.18 7.93
C PHE A 92 5.12 -1.52 9.30
N ASP A 93 4.44 -2.20 10.22
CA ASP A 93 4.18 -1.67 11.55
C ASP A 93 5.47 -1.47 12.36
N GLU A 94 6.42 -2.39 12.24
CA GLU A 94 7.74 -2.28 12.90
C GLU A 94 8.56 -1.09 12.38
N LEU A 95 8.54 -0.86 11.06
CA LEU A 95 9.19 0.31 10.48
C LEU A 95 8.51 1.61 10.89
N LYS A 96 7.17 1.61 10.93
CA LYS A 96 6.38 2.77 11.36
C LYS A 96 6.65 3.15 12.82
N GLU A 97 6.73 2.17 13.72
CA GLU A 97 7.06 2.40 15.13
C GLU A 97 8.51 2.87 15.32
N ALA A 98 9.45 2.27 14.62
CA ALA A 98 10.86 2.59 14.72
C ALA A 98 11.23 3.94 14.07
N GLY A 99 10.47 4.38 13.08
CA GLY A 99 10.67 5.61 12.34
C GLY A 99 11.77 5.56 11.28
N THR A 100 12.78 4.70 11.44
CA THR A 100 13.88 4.54 10.48
C THR A 100 14.29 3.09 10.27
N VAL A 101 14.81 2.79 9.07
CA VAL A 101 15.36 1.47 8.71
C VAL A 101 16.53 1.08 9.62
N ALA A 102 17.37 2.04 9.99
CA ALA A 102 18.52 1.80 10.88
C ALA A 102 18.11 1.27 12.25
N VAL A 103 17.04 1.82 12.84
CA VAL A 103 16.49 1.37 14.13
C VAL A 103 15.90 -0.03 14.02
N VAL A 104 15.18 -0.35 12.94
CA VAL A 104 14.66 -1.70 12.70
C VAL A 104 15.80 -2.71 12.59
N LYS A 105 16.86 -2.39 11.85
CA LYS A 105 18.04 -3.25 11.69
C LYS A 105 18.76 -3.48 13.02
N SER A 106 18.98 -2.43 13.80
CA SER A 106 19.66 -2.53 15.10
C SER A 106 18.88 -3.34 16.13
N SER A 107 17.55 -3.36 16.04
CA SER A 107 16.69 -4.20 16.90
C SER A 107 16.50 -5.63 16.40
N GLY A 108 17.09 -5.99 15.26
CA GLY A 108 17.00 -7.34 14.69
C GLY A 108 15.63 -7.70 14.10
N LYS A 109 14.79 -6.73 13.88
CA LYS A 109 13.41 -6.91 13.37
C LYS A 109 13.32 -6.90 11.84
N TYR A 110 14.36 -7.33 11.17
CA TYR A 110 14.35 -7.52 9.72
C TYR A 110 14.78 -8.96 9.37
N ARG A 111 14.46 -9.38 8.17
CA ARG A 111 14.84 -10.69 7.65
C ARG A 111 15.33 -10.59 6.21
N GLN A 112 16.20 -11.51 5.82
CA GLN A 112 16.57 -11.72 4.44
C GLN A 112 15.70 -12.81 3.81
N VAL A 113 15.17 -12.53 2.64
CA VAL A 113 14.41 -13.49 1.83
C VAL A 113 15.23 -13.77 0.58
N SER A 114 15.59 -15.02 0.37
CA SER A 114 16.33 -15.49 -0.80
C SER A 114 15.45 -16.38 -1.69
N VAL A 115 15.98 -16.74 -2.86
CA VAL A 115 15.33 -17.67 -3.80
C VAL A 115 15.19 -19.05 -3.17
#